data_b6bd5b1d1f7a789461db5e2ab8137500
#
_entry.id   b6bd5b1d1f7a789461db5e2ab8137500
#
_cell.length_a   1.000
_cell.length_b   1.000
_cell.length_c   1.000
_cell.angle_alpha   90.00
_cell.angle_beta   90.00
_cell.angle_gamma   90.00
#
_symmetry.space_group_name_H-M   'P 1'
#
loop_
_entity.id
_entity.type
_entity.pdbx_description
1 polymer ?
#
loop_
_entity_poly.entity_id
_entity_poly.type
_entity_poly.pdbx_seq_one_letter_code
_entity_poly.pdbx_strand_id
1 'polypeptide(L)'
;MKRVIRVSIRCRKATRAATLALLLALPLGLNAADVVNDSAAVSKVAVQLDARKAGPRSVENLTERAIVRDYRAAWTSMSHALEFNILDPIDVPFAGDAKRVLRDTLISQQRSGVRQLFTDQDHRLEAVFYAPEGDVIELHDTASYQQQVLDGSKAIQDQHVVVHYVVLMTPSADRWVVRQLQVVPQF
;
A
#
# COMPACT_ATOMS: atom_id res chain seq x y z
N MET A 1 -21.09 -16.88 -2.67
CA MET A 1 -21.41 -15.48 -2.35
C MET A 1 -20.16 -14.84 -1.76
N LYS A 2 -19.43 -14.05 -2.55
CA LYS A 2 -18.16 -13.40 -2.12
C LYS A 2 -18.52 -12.09 -1.40
N ARG A 3 -18.28 -12.00 -0.09
CA ARG A 3 -18.42 -10.75 0.65
C ARG A 3 -17.21 -9.87 0.38
N VAL A 4 -17.39 -8.83 -0.42
CA VAL A 4 -16.44 -7.73 -0.52
C VAL A 4 -16.59 -6.90 0.77
N ILE A 5 -15.56 -6.90 1.61
CA ILE A 5 -15.56 -6.04 2.80
C ILE A 5 -15.30 -4.61 2.33
N ARG A 6 -16.39 -3.85 2.18
CA ARG A 6 -16.29 -2.39 2.05
C ARG A 6 -15.95 -1.82 3.42
N VAL A 7 -14.75 -1.27 3.55
CA VAL A 7 -14.43 -0.38 4.68
C VAL A 7 -15.28 0.88 4.50
N SER A 8 -16.41 0.95 5.21
CA SER A 8 -17.34 2.09 5.16
C SER A 8 -16.88 3.14 6.17
N ILE A 9 -16.25 4.20 5.69
CA ILE A 9 -15.88 5.36 6.50
C ILE A 9 -17.14 6.20 6.73
N ARG A 10 -17.75 6.12 7.91
CA ARG A 10 -18.81 7.04 8.34
C ARG A 10 -18.18 8.38 8.76
N CYS A 11 -18.25 9.36 7.90
CA CYS A 11 -17.88 10.74 8.19
C CYS A 11 -18.93 11.38 9.09
N ARG A 12 -18.63 11.66 10.36
CA ARG A 12 -19.45 12.50 11.23
C ARG A 12 -19.06 13.96 11.00
N LYS A 13 -19.99 14.74 10.49
CA LYS A 13 -19.88 16.20 10.37
C LYS A 13 -19.84 16.83 11.76
N ALA A 14 -18.72 17.45 12.13
CA ALA A 14 -18.62 18.30 13.31
C ALA A 14 -18.83 19.76 12.93
N THR A 15 -19.80 20.38 13.56
CA THR A 15 -20.23 21.77 13.40
C THR A 15 -19.19 22.74 13.99
N ARG A 16 -18.88 23.80 13.21
CA ARG A 16 -17.98 24.88 13.63
C ARG A 16 -18.70 25.83 14.58
N ALA A 17 -18.08 26.14 15.71
CA ALA A 17 -18.36 27.33 16.50
C ALA A 17 -17.13 28.24 16.45
N ALA A 18 -17.35 29.46 15.99
CA ALA A 18 -16.35 30.53 15.92
C ALA A 18 -16.29 31.26 17.26
N THR A 19 -15.10 31.57 17.73
CA THR A 19 -14.90 32.65 18.71
C THR A 19 -13.62 33.42 18.38
N LEU A 20 -13.78 34.74 18.36
CA LEU A 20 -12.89 35.82 18.01
C LEU A 20 -12.23 36.36 19.28
N ALA A 21 -10.97 36.75 19.24
CA ALA A 21 -10.28 37.84 19.96
C ALA A 21 -8.79 37.46 20.19
N LEU A 22 -7.84 38.27 20.09
CA LEU A 22 -7.43 39.67 20.08
C LEU A 22 -5.90 39.72 20.31
N LEU A 23 -5.19 40.42 19.46
CA LEU A 23 -3.89 41.14 19.56
C LEU A 23 -2.95 40.95 20.78
N LEU A 24 -1.63 40.68 20.62
CA LEU A 24 -0.54 41.69 20.73
C LEU A 24 0.87 41.07 20.76
N ALA A 25 1.81 41.78 20.09
CA ALA A 25 3.25 41.92 20.36
C ALA A 25 4.24 40.89 19.84
N LEU A 26 5.01 41.29 18.84
CA LEU A 26 6.33 40.76 18.46
C LEU A 26 7.37 40.96 19.58
N PRO A 27 8.39 40.03 19.61
CA PRO A 27 9.71 40.55 19.26
C PRO A 27 10.38 39.74 18.14
N LEU A 28 11.12 40.48 17.31
CA LEU A 28 12.07 39.96 16.34
C LEU A 28 13.16 39.13 17.06
N GLY A 29 13.19 37.82 16.76
CA GLY A 29 14.33 36.97 17.03
C GLY A 29 14.71 36.30 15.73
N LEU A 30 15.78 36.81 15.09
CA LEU A 30 16.47 36.05 14.04
C LEU A 30 17.01 34.79 14.68
N ASN A 31 16.46 33.63 14.34
CA ASN A 31 17.12 32.38 14.53
C ASN A 31 17.30 31.70 13.18
N ALA A 32 18.55 31.25 13.02
CA ALA A 32 19.12 30.60 11.88
C ALA A 32 18.22 29.50 11.30
N ALA A 33 18.28 29.40 9.98
CA ALA A 33 17.71 28.35 9.17
C ALA A 33 17.92 26.97 9.81
N ASP A 34 16.88 26.39 10.39
CA ASP A 34 16.72 24.95 10.40
C ASP A 34 16.46 24.57 8.93
N VAL A 35 17.51 24.10 8.29
CA VAL A 35 17.41 23.30 7.08
C VAL A 35 16.61 22.07 7.50
N VAL A 36 15.30 22.14 7.35
CA VAL A 36 14.44 20.97 7.38
C VAL A 36 14.96 20.07 6.26
N ASN A 37 15.78 19.12 6.65
CA ASN A 37 16.21 18.04 5.80
C ASN A 37 14.96 17.16 5.62
N ASP A 38 14.05 17.61 4.72
CA ASP A 38 12.91 16.85 4.27
C ASP A 38 13.41 15.74 3.32
N SER A 39 14.26 14.89 3.89
CA SER A 39 14.43 13.54 3.40
C SER A 39 13.14 12.84 3.72
N ALA A 40 12.16 12.94 2.82
CA ALA A 40 11.05 12.01 2.76
C ALA A 40 11.67 10.61 2.88
N ALA A 41 11.58 10.04 4.06
CA ALA A 41 12.07 8.69 4.32
C ALA A 41 11.26 7.80 3.38
N VAL A 42 11.87 7.41 2.24
CA VAL A 42 11.28 6.44 1.32
C VAL A 42 10.97 5.22 2.19
N SER A 43 9.72 5.03 2.48
CA SER A 43 9.24 3.95 3.33
C SER A 43 9.76 2.63 2.74
N LYS A 44 10.73 2.03 3.44
CA LYS A 44 11.39 0.83 2.95
C LYS A 44 10.43 -0.34 3.07
N VAL A 45 9.97 -0.85 1.94
CA VAL A 45 9.18 -2.07 1.88
C VAL A 45 10.10 -3.28 2.03
N ALA A 46 10.01 -4.00 3.15
CA ALA A 46 10.68 -5.28 3.34
C ALA A 46 9.82 -6.41 2.78
N VAL A 47 10.42 -7.32 2.00
CA VAL A 47 9.73 -8.49 1.44
C VAL A 47 10.62 -9.71 1.59
N GLN A 48 10.06 -10.77 2.18
CA GLN A 48 10.69 -12.08 2.31
C GLN A 48 9.77 -13.12 1.66
N LEU A 49 10.35 -14.10 0.93
CA LEU A 49 9.59 -15.18 0.28
C LEU A 49 10.08 -16.53 0.77
N ASP A 50 9.16 -17.36 1.21
CA ASP A 50 9.35 -18.80 1.41
C ASP A 50 8.68 -19.57 0.25
N ALA A 51 9.49 -20.14 -0.63
CA ALA A 51 9.00 -20.88 -1.79
C ALA A 51 9.04 -22.41 -1.61
N ARG A 52 9.37 -22.92 -0.42
CA ARG A 52 9.58 -24.37 -0.17
C ARG A 52 8.30 -25.19 -0.33
N LYS A 53 7.13 -24.58 -0.16
CA LYS A 53 5.82 -25.25 -0.28
C LYS A 53 5.18 -25.10 -1.66
N ALA A 54 5.81 -24.32 -2.55
CA ALA A 54 5.28 -24.13 -3.89
C ALA A 54 5.18 -25.45 -4.66
N GLY A 55 4.04 -25.69 -5.28
CA GLY A 55 3.79 -26.84 -6.12
C GLY A 55 2.80 -26.52 -7.23
N PRO A 56 2.67 -27.37 -8.24
CA PRO A 56 3.43 -28.60 -8.52
C PRO A 56 4.88 -28.38 -9.03
N ARG A 57 5.24 -27.17 -9.44
CA ARG A 57 6.60 -26.81 -9.84
C ARG A 57 7.33 -26.09 -8.71
N SER A 58 8.62 -26.38 -8.55
CA SER A 58 9.50 -25.63 -7.64
C SER A 58 9.84 -24.27 -8.22
N VAL A 59 9.94 -23.25 -7.39
CA VAL A 59 10.35 -21.91 -7.80
C VAL A 59 11.88 -21.85 -7.90
N GLU A 60 12.40 -21.49 -9.05
CA GLU A 60 13.84 -21.35 -9.27
C GLU A 60 14.37 -20.07 -8.59
N ASN A 61 15.62 -20.07 -8.13
CA ASN A 61 16.25 -18.96 -7.42
C ASN A 61 16.17 -17.60 -8.16
N LEU A 62 16.21 -17.60 -9.49
CA LEU A 62 16.09 -16.37 -10.27
C LEU A 62 14.65 -15.85 -10.28
N THR A 63 13.70 -16.75 -10.40
CA THR A 63 12.26 -16.45 -10.33
C THR A 63 11.88 -15.93 -8.95
N GLU A 64 12.36 -16.58 -7.87
CA GLU A 64 12.14 -16.12 -6.49
C GLU A 64 12.61 -14.67 -6.29
N ARG A 65 13.85 -14.36 -6.73
CA ARG A 65 14.40 -13.00 -6.66
C ARG A 65 13.59 -12.00 -7.49
N ALA A 66 13.13 -12.40 -8.67
CA ALA A 66 12.29 -11.56 -9.51
C ALA A 66 10.94 -11.25 -8.85
N ILE A 67 10.27 -12.27 -8.28
CA ILE A 67 9.00 -12.10 -7.55
C ILE A 67 9.18 -11.15 -6.37
N VAL A 68 10.20 -11.34 -5.53
CA VAL A 68 10.49 -10.46 -4.39
C VAL A 68 10.73 -9.01 -4.83
N ARG A 69 11.54 -8.82 -5.88
CA ARG A 69 11.82 -7.49 -6.46
C ARG A 69 10.53 -6.82 -6.94
N ASP A 70 9.73 -7.53 -7.73
CA ASP A 70 8.57 -6.95 -8.40
C ASP A 70 7.40 -6.75 -7.45
N TYR A 71 7.24 -7.65 -6.47
CA TYR A 71 6.25 -7.47 -5.40
C TYR A 71 6.57 -6.25 -4.53
N ARG A 72 7.85 -6.07 -4.16
CA ARG A 72 8.31 -4.86 -3.46
C ARG A 72 8.02 -3.59 -4.27
N ALA A 73 8.33 -3.61 -5.57
CA ALA A 73 8.05 -2.50 -6.47
C ALA A 73 6.55 -2.20 -6.57
N ALA A 74 5.71 -3.23 -6.59
CA ALA A 74 4.25 -3.08 -6.60
C ALA A 74 3.75 -2.37 -5.33
N TRP A 75 4.20 -2.78 -4.15
CA TRP A 75 3.83 -2.13 -2.89
C TRP A 75 4.34 -0.69 -2.79
N THR A 76 5.58 -0.43 -3.22
CA THR A 76 6.12 0.94 -3.29
C THR A 76 5.26 1.82 -4.20
N SER A 77 4.89 1.32 -5.38
CA SER A 77 4.04 2.05 -6.34
C SER A 77 2.62 2.29 -5.80
N MET A 78 2.04 1.28 -5.14
CA MET A 78 0.72 1.39 -4.51
C MET A 78 0.71 2.42 -3.37
N SER A 79 1.72 2.37 -2.49
CA SER A 79 1.86 3.32 -1.39
C SER A 79 1.97 4.75 -1.91
N HIS A 80 2.81 4.98 -2.92
CA HIS A 80 2.95 6.27 -3.57
C HIS A 80 1.63 6.74 -4.22
N ALA A 81 0.93 5.86 -4.92
CA ALA A 81 -0.36 6.17 -5.53
C ALA A 81 -1.41 6.60 -4.49
N LEU A 82 -1.49 5.89 -3.35
CA LEU A 82 -2.46 6.15 -2.28
C LEU A 82 -2.11 7.40 -1.46
N GLU A 83 -0.82 7.70 -1.28
CA GLU A 83 -0.33 8.90 -0.60
C GLU A 83 -0.62 10.18 -1.39
N PHE A 84 -0.43 10.14 -2.71
CA PHE A 84 -0.58 11.32 -3.57
C PHE A 84 -1.89 11.36 -4.36
N ASN A 85 -2.74 10.34 -4.22
CA ASN A 85 -4.00 10.19 -4.97
C ASN A 85 -3.80 10.23 -6.50
N ILE A 86 -2.75 9.58 -7.01
CA ILE A 86 -2.41 9.52 -8.43
C ILE A 86 -2.53 8.10 -8.98
N LEU A 87 -2.96 7.97 -10.24
CA LEU A 87 -3.26 6.66 -10.84
C LEU A 87 -2.06 5.99 -11.52
N ASP A 88 -1.19 6.80 -12.13
CA ASP A 88 -0.11 6.31 -13.00
C ASP A 88 0.83 5.25 -12.36
N PRO A 89 1.21 5.36 -11.07
CA PRO A 89 2.12 4.39 -10.46
C PRO A 89 1.62 2.95 -10.44
N ILE A 90 0.29 2.74 -10.44
CA ILE A 90 -0.28 1.38 -10.43
C ILE A 90 -0.40 0.75 -11.81
N ASP A 91 -0.15 1.50 -12.87
CA ASP A 91 -0.42 1.02 -14.23
C ASP A 91 0.52 -0.10 -14.69
N VAL A 92 1.75 -0.09 -14.23
CA VAL A 92 2.77 -1.06 -14.60
C VAL A 92 2.76 -2.31 -13.68
N PRO A 93 2.79 -2.17 -12.33
CA PRO A 93 2.93 -3.34 -11.46
C PRO A 93 1.62 -4.10 -11.19
N PHE A 94 0.48 -3.53 -11.57
CA PHE A 94 -0.83 -4.16 -11.34
C PHE A 94 -1.59 -4.40 -12.64
N ALA A 95 -2.30 -5.52 -12.69
CA ALA A 95 -3.18 -5.89 -13.81
C ALA A 95 -4.49 -6.50 -13.28
N GLY A 96 -5.44 -6.76 -14.16
CA GLY A 96 -6.68 -7.48 -13.84
C GLY A 96 -7.48 -6.87 -12.68
N ASP A 97 -7.90 -7.71 -11.75
CA ASP A 97 -8.78 -7.31 -10.63
C ASP A 97 -8.06 -6.42 -9.62
N ALA A 98 -6.78 -6.70 -9.34
CA ALA A 98 -5.98 -5.88 -8.43
C ALA A 98 -5.90 -4.42 -8.90
N LYS A 99 -5.59 -4.21 -10.18
CA LYS A 99 -5.55 -2.85 -10.77
C LYS A 99 -6.91 -2.17 -10.70
N ARG A 100 -7.99 -2.88 -11.04
CA ARG A 100 -9.34 -2.32 -11.00
C ARG A 100 -9.72 -1.87 -9.60
N VAL A 101 -9.52 -2.71 -8.59
CA VAL A 101 -9.85 -2.38 -7.18
C VAL A 101 -9.03 -1.20 -6.68
N LEU A 102 -7.73 -1.13 -7.00
CA LEU A 102 -6.88 -0.01 -6.62
C LEU A 102 -7.33 1.31 -7.28
N ARG A 103 -7.69 1.29 -8.56
CA ARG A 103 -8.24 2.47 -9.25
C ARG A 103 -9.53 2.96 -8.59
N ASP A 104 -10.46 2.04 -8.28
CA ASP A 104 -11.72 2.39 -7.60
C ASP A 104 -11.46 3.01 -6.22
N THR A 105 -10.47 2.48 -5.48
CA THR A 105 -10.03 3.03 -4.19
C THR A 105 -9.46 4.43 -4.34
N LEU A 106 -8.55 4.66 -5.28
CA LEU A 106 -7.94 5.96 -5.55
C LEU A 106 -8.99 7.01 -5.96
N ILE A 107 -9.92 6.66 -6.86
CA ILE A 107 -11.03 7.54 -7.25
C ILE A 107 -11.91 7.89 -6.03
N SER A 108 -12.17 6.92 -5.16
CA SER A 108 -12.93 7.15 -3.93
C SER A 108 -12.20 8.10 -2.97
N GLN A 109 -10.88 7.95 -2.80
CA GLN A 109 -10.03 8.83 -2.00
C GLN A 109 -10.02 10.26 -2.56
N GLN A 110 -9.84 10.42 -3.87
CA GLN A 110 -9.87 11.73 -4.54
C GLN A 110 -11.20 12.46 -4.27
N ARG A 111 -12.33 11.74 -4.36
CA ARG A 111 -13.66 12.32 -4.10
C ARG A 111 -13.88 12.71 -2.64
N SER A 112 -13.32 11.96 -1.71
CA SER A 112 -13.46 12.23 -0.27
C SER A 112 -12.42 13.20 0.27
N GLY A 113 -11.38 13.53 -0.52
CA GLY A 113 -10.30 14.43 -0.11
C GLY A 113 -9.33 13.82 0.90
N VAL A 114 -9.39 12.50 1.11
CA VAL A 114 -8.49 11.79 2.02
C VAL A 114 -7.31 11.17 1.28
N ARG A 115 -6.24 10.85 2.02
CA ARG A 115 -5.06 10.13 1.54
C ARG A 115 -4.70 9.02 2.51
N GLN A 116 -4.02 7.99 2.03
CA GLN A 116 -3.49 6.92 2.89
C GLN A 116 -1.97 6.92 2.78
N LEU A 117 -1.31 6.91 3.94
CA LEU A 117 0.13 6.77 4.07
C LEU A 117 0.44 5.43 4.72
N PHE A 118 1.39 4.69 4.14
CA PHE A 118 1.88 3.42 4.65
C PHE A 118 3.35 3.54 4.99
N THR A 119 3.73 3.17 6.21
CA THR A 119 5.13 3.13 6.66
C THR A 119 5.44 1.80 7.33
N ASP A 120 6.72 1.51 7.55
CA ASP A 120 7.20 0.31 8.26
C ASP A 120 6.61 -1.00 7.69
N GLN A 121 6.63 -1.12 6.35
CA GLN A 121 6.02 -2.24 5.63
C GLN A 121 6.91 -3.48 5.68
N ASP A 122 6.41 -4.57 6.25
CA ASP A 122 7.02 -5.91 6.25
C ASP A 122 6.04 -6.91 5.63
N HIS A 123 6.51 -7.66 4.64
CA HIS A 123 5.74 -8.65 3.89
C HIS A 123 6.41 -10.01 3.98
N ARG A 124 5.68 -10.98 4.51
CA ARG A 124 6.11 -12.38 4.59
C ARG A 124 5.26 -13.21 3.66
N LEU A 125 5.86 -13.56 2.53
CA LEU A 125 5.24 -14.33 1.47
C LEU A 125 5.54 -15.81 1.65
N GLU A 126 4.50 -16.65 1.49
CA GLU A 126 4.61 -18.08 1.31
C GLU A 126 4.06 -18.43 -0.08
N ALA A 127 4.89 -19.01 -0.96
CA ALA A 127 4.41 -19.52 -2.25
C ALA A 127 3.71 -20.86 -2.02
N VAL A 128 2.42 -20.92 -2.34
CA VAL A 128 1.57 -22.10 -2.13
C VAL A 128 1.24 -22.83 -3.42
N PHE A 129 1.30 -22.13 -4.55
CA PHE A 129 1.10 -22.70 -5.87
C PHE A 129 2.04 -22.05 -6.89
N TYR A 130 2.65 -22.83 -7.77
CA TYR A 130 3.38 -22.39 -8.93
C TYR A 130 3.05 -23.28 -10.12
N ALA A 131 2.49 -22.69 -11.17
CA ALA A 131 2.02 -23.43 -12.32
C ALA A 131 3.16 -24.20 -13.02
N PRO A 132 2.92 -25.39 -13.59
CA PRO A 132 3.93 -26.16 -14.33
C PRO A 132 4.58 -25.34 -15.46
N GLU A 133 3.80 -24.48 -16.12
CA GLU A 133 4.20 -23.61 -17.21
C GLU A 133 5.06 -22.43 -16.73
N GLY A 134 5.03 -22.13 -15.43
CA GLY A 134 5.78 -21.03 -14.83
C GLY A 134 5.17 -19.65 -15.07
N ASP A 135 3.87 -19.58 -15.38
CA ASP A 135 3.15 -18.37 -15.79
C ASP A 135 2.18 -17.83 -14.71
N VAL A 136 1.95 -18.58 -13.63
CA VAL A 136 1.12 -18.16 -12.49
C VAL A 136 1.75 -18.63 -11.19
N ILE A 137 1.84 -17.71 -10.23
CA ILE A 137 2.17 -18.04 -8.84
C ILE A 137 1.12 -17.47 -7.90
N GLU A 138 0.71 -18.29 -6.92
CA GLU A 138 -0.11 -17.85 -5.78
C GLU A 138 0.75 -17.73 -4.53
N LEU A 139 0.64 -16.58 -3.90
CA LEU A 139 1.35 -16.25 -2.67
C LEU A 139 0.33 -15.95 -1.56
N HIS A 140 0.63 -16.43 -0.37
CA HIS A 140 -0.01 -15.99 0.86
C HIS A 140 0.89 -14.94 1.51
N ASP A 141 0.42 -13.72 1.67
CA ASP A 141 1.17 -12.61 2.27
C ASP A 141 0.62 -12.26 3.64
N THR A 142 1.46 -12.36 4.66
CA THR A 142 1.21 -11.74 5.96
C THR A 142 1.94 -10.40 5.99
N ALA A 143 1.17 -9.33 5.75
CA ALA A 143 1.66 -7.96 5.71
C ALA A 143 1.46 -7.27 7.05
N SER A 144 2.47 -6.52 7.49
CA SER A 144 2.45 -5.71 8.71
C SER A 144 2.93 -4.30 8.35
N TYR A 145 2.18 -3.26 8.72
CA TYR A 145 2.53 -1.88 8.41
C TYR A 145 1.79 -0.88 9.32
N GLN A 146 2.36 0.33 9.43
CA GLN A 146 1.65 1.47 9.98
C GLN A 146 0.82 2.12 8.89
N GLN A 147 -0.48 2.30 9.12
CA GLN A 147 -1.41 2.95 8.20
C GLN A 147 -1.95 4.23 8.83
N GLN A 148 -1.80 5.34 8.11
CA GLN A 148 -2.44 6.60 8.45
C GLN A 148 -3.46 6.99 7.38
N VAL A 149 -4.60 7.54 7.81
CA VAL A 149 -5.56 8.22 6.93
C VAL A 149 -5.49 9.70 7.22
N LEU A 150 -5.21 10.49 6.19
CA LEU A 150 -5.02 11.93 6.27
C LEU A 150 -6.20 12.66 5.62
N ASP A 151 -6.74 13.68 6.31
CA ASP A 151 -7.63 14.71 5.75
C ASP A 151 -6.82 16.02 5.69
N GLY A 152 -6.41 16.41 4.48
CA GLY A 152 -5.38 17.43 4.29
C GLY A 152 -4.04 17.02 4.93
N SER A 153 -3.58 17.78 5.93
CA SER A 153 -2.38 17.47 6.72
C SER A 153 -2.68 16.78 8.06
N LYS A 154 -3.95 16.59 8.41
CA LYS A 154 -4.36 16.03 9.69
C LYS A 154 -4.56 14.52 9.59
N ALA A 155 -3.85 13.76 10.43
CA ALA A 155 -4.15 12.35 10.60
C ALA A 155 -5.49 12.19 11.34
N ILE A 156 -6.46 11.54 10.68
CA ILE A 156 -7.78 11.22 11.25
C ILE A 156 -7.86 9.76 11.70
N GLN A 157 -6.93 8.95 11.25
CA GLN A 157 -6.72 7.58 11.69
C GLN A 157 -5.22 7.27 11.64
N ASP A 158 -4.71 6.58 12.64
CA ASP A 158 -3.33 6.10 12.73
C ASP A 158 -3.34 4.77 13.47
N GLN A 159 -2.89 3.71 12.80
CA GLN A 159 -2.92 2.37 13.39
C GLN A 159 -1.86 1.46 12.78
N HIS A 160 -1.31 0.59 13.61
CA HIS A 160 -0.57 -0.57 13.14
C HIS A 160 -1.56 -1.67 12.74
N VAL A 161 -1.38 -2.25 11.56
CA VAL A 161 -2.25 -3.31 11.05
C VAL A 161 -1.44 -4.53 10.63
N VAL A 162 -2.04 -5.70 10.83
CA VAL A 162 -1.58 -6.96 10.24
C VAL A 162 -2.71 -7.47 9.35
N VAL A 163 -2.39 -7.75 8.09
CA VAL A 163 -3.36 -8.15 7.07
C VAL A 163 -2.86 -9.38 6.33
N HIS A 164 -3.76 -10.28 6.02
CA HIS A 164 -3.48 -11.45 5.20
C HIS A 164 -4.03 -11.24 3.78
N TYR A 165 -3.18 -11.47 2.79
CA TYR A 165 -3.55 -11.36 1.37
C TYR A 165 -3.32 -12.67 0.64
N VAL A 166 -4.30 -13.08 -0.17
CA VAL A 166 -4.07 -14.02 -1.26
C VAL A 166 -3.70 -13.22 -2.50
N VAL A 167 -2.54 -13.51 -3.06
CA VAL A 167 -1.94 -12.77 -4.17
C VAL A 167 -1.73 -13.70 -5.35
N LEU A 168 -2.21 -13.31 -6.55
CA LEU A 168 -1.82 -13.97 -7.80
C LEU A 168 -0.90 -13.04 -8.57
N MET A 169 0.25 -13.58 -8.99
CA MET A 169 1.16 -12.89 -9.90
C MET A 169 1.35 -13.68 -11.19
N THR A 170 1.55 -12.97 -12.28
CA THR A 170 1.87 -13.53 -13.60
C THR A 170 3.00 -12.76 -14.25
N PRO A 171 3.83 -13.37 -15.10
CA PRO A 171 4.84 -12.66 -15.87
C PRO A 171 4.19 -11.73 -16.90
N SER A 172 4.82 -10.58 -17.13
CA SER A 172 4.45 -9.59 -18.13
C SER A 172 5.72 -8.91 -18.63
N ALA A 173 6.10 -9.15 -19.87
CA ALA A 173 7.35 -8.68 -20.47
C ALA A 173 8.58 -9.07 -19.62
N ASP A 174 9.13 -8.12 -18.85
CA ASP A 174 10.37 -8.26 -18.08
C ASP A 174 10.15 -8.38 -16.56
N ARG A 175 8.90 -8.50 -16.11
CA ARG A 175 8.55 -8.49 -14.69
C ARG A 175 7.36 -9.36 -14.34
N TRP A 176 7.18 -9.60 -13.04
CA TRP A 176 5.94 -10.14 -12.49
C TRP A 176 4.98 -9.01 -12.14
N VAL A 177 3.70 -9.19 -12.47
CA VAL A 177 2.63 -8.23 -12.15
C VAL A 177 1.60 -8.86 -11.24
N VAL A 178 1.09 -8.07 -10.29
CA VAL A 178 0.02 -8.48 -9.37
C VAL A 178 -1.33 -8.41 -10.10
N ARG A 179 -1.98 -9.56 -10.28
CA ARG A 179 -3.31 -9.65 -10.92
C ARG A 179 -4.44 -9.70 -9.92
N GLN A 180 -4.19 -10.28 -8.76
CA GLN A 180 -5.14 -10.34 -7.66
C GLN A 180 -4.42 -10.01 -6.36
N LEU A 181 -5.07 -9.19 -5.52
CA LEU A 181 -4.65 -8.85 -4.18
C LEU A 181 -5.92 -8.84 -3.32
N GLN A 182 -6.18 -9.96 -2.65
CA GLN A 182 -7.43 -10.17 -1.92
C GLN A 182 -7.17 -10.30 -0.42
N VAL A 183 -7.79 -9.44 0.37
CA VAL A 183 -7.77 -9.57 1.83
C VAL A 183 -8.56 -10.79 2.26
N VAL A 184 -7.97 -11.58 3.14
CA VAL A 184 -8.61 -12.74 3.79
C VAL A 184 -8.46 -12.63 5.30
N PRO A 185 -9.34 -13.24 6.11
CA PRO A 185 -9.26 -13.13 7.57
C PRO A 185 -8.05 -13.88 8.14
N GLN A 186 -7.67 -15.00 7.53
CA GLN A 186 -6.50 -15.84 7.85
C GLN A 186 -6.28 -16.86 6.73
N PHE A 187 -5.14 -17.57 6.77
CA PHE A 187 -4.83 -18.70 5.90
C PHE A 187 -5.16 -20.02 6.58
#